data_81ab5cb11a0c2c2b88222b23e318ffa9
#
_entry.id   81ab5cb11a0c2c2b88222b23e318ffa9
#
_cell.length_a   1.000
_cell.length_b   1.000
_cell.length_c   1.000
_cell.angle_alpha   90.00
_cell.angle_beta   90.00
_cell.angle_gamma   90.00
#
_symmetry.space_group_name_H-M   'P 1'
#
loop_
_entity.id
_entity.type
_entity.pdbx_description
1 polymer ?
#
loop_
_entity_poly.entity_id
_entity_poly.type
_entity_poly.pdbx_seq_one_letter_code
_entity_poly.pdbx_strand_id
1 'polypeptide(L)'
;GNTGAAIAMIAALKGYRAVLTMPDKVSAEKQAALTALGAEIVVCPTDAAPGSADHYVQRARDIAAETPNSFMINQYDNLMNADAHYQSTGPEIWRQSGGAVDYFVASGSTGGTISGVGRYLKEQKSEVKVLMPDPIGSIYYTYFKTGRIDESEIGSYQVEGIGEFGHP
;
A
#
# COMPACT_ATOMS: atom_id res chain seq x y z
N GLY A 1 0.43 5.93 -7.58
CA GLY A 1 -0.83 5.25 -7.23
C GLY A 1 -1.71 6.09 -6.33
N ASN A 2 -2.82 5.51 -5.84
CA ASN A 2 -3.81 6.20 -4.99
C ASN A 2 -3.20 6.81 -3.72
N THR A 3 -2.26 6.11 -3.10
CA THR A 3 -1.55 6.59 -1.90
C THR A 3 -0.77 7.87 -2.19
N GLY A 4 -0.02 7.91 -3.30
CA GLY A 4 0.71 9.13 -3.69
C GLY A 4 -0.22 10.32 -3.92
N ALA A 5 -1.38 10.10 -4.55
CA ALA A 5 -2.38 11.12 -4.77
C ALA A 5 -2.97 11.66 -3.45
N ALA A 6 -3.32 10.75 -2.52
CA ALA A 6 -3.82 11.13 -1.20
C ALA A 6 -2.79 11.92 -0.40
N ILE A 7 -1.52 11.49 -0.43
CA ILE A 7 -0.42 12.19 0.24
C ILE A 7 -0.22 13.59 -0.36
N ALA A 8 -0.20 13.71 -1.70
CA ALA A 8 -0.04 15.00 -2.37
C ALA A 8 -1.17 15.97 -1.99
N MET A 9 -2.43 15.50 -1.98
CA MET A 9 -3.58 16.32 -1.55
C MET A 9 -3.46 16.79 -0.09
N ILE A 10 -3.14 15.87 0.83
CA ILE A 10 -3.02 16.24 2.25
C ILE A 10 -1.81 17.17 2.48
N ALA A 11 -0.70 16.92 1.80
CA ALA A 11 0.46 17.81 1.87
C ALA A 11 0.13 19.23 1.39
N ALA A 12 -0.56 19.36 0.24
CA ALA A 12 -1.02 20.64 -0.28
C ALA A 12 -1.95 21.37 0.71
N LEU A 13 -2.93 20.67 1.28
CA LEU A 13 -3.85 21.24 2.26
C LEU A 13 -3.18 21.69 3.56
N LYS A 14 -2.10 21.01 3.98
CA LYS A 14 -1.37 21.31 5.22
C LYS A 14 -0.13 22.20 5.01
N GLY A 15 0.17 22.59 3.78
CA GLY A 15 1.35 23.38 3.44
C GLY A 15 2.67 22.61 3.56
N TYR A 16 2.64 21.28 3.41
CA TYR A 16 3.84 20.45 3.37
C TYR A 16 4.33 20.29 1.93
N ARG A 17 5.65 20.23 1.76
CA ARG A 17 6.28 19.80 0.53
C ARG A 17 6.16 18.27 0.39
N ALA A 18 5.65 17.79 -0.72
CA ALA A 18 5.57 16.36 -1.02
C ALA A 18 6.55 16.00 -2.14
N VAL A 19 7.37 14.98 -1.91
CA VAL A 19 8.25 14.39 -2.92
C VAL A 19 7.83 12.95 -3.13
N LEU A 20 7.50 12.57 -4.36
CA LEU A 20 7.05 11.25 -4.73
C LEU A 20 8.03 10.60 -5.70
N THR A 21 8.60 9.48 -5.30
CA THR A 21 9.43 8.66 -6.17
C THR A 21 8.56 7.61 -6.86
N MET A 22 8.80 7.34 -8.13
CA MET A 22 8.02 6.36 -8.88
C MET A 22 8.79 5.80 -10.08
N PRO A 23 8.47 4.57 -10.53
CA PRO A 23 9.09 4.03 -11.72
C PRO A 23 8.62 4.76 -13.00
N ASP A 24 9.46 4.79 -14.01
CA ASP A 24 9.25 5.47 -15.30
C ASP A 24 8.07 4.91 -16.11
N LYS A 25 7.62 3.68 -15.83
CA LYS A 25 6.40 3.09 -16.41
C LYS A 25 5.10 3.78 -15.99
N VAL A 26 5.13 4.64 -14.97
CA VAL A 26 3.94 5.39 -14.54
C VAL A 26 3.58 6.41 -15.62
N SER A 27 2.32 6.38 -16.07
CA SER A 27 1.87 7.21 -17.17
C SER A 27 2.06 8.72 -16.92
N ALA A 28 2.32 9.47 -17.98
CA ALA A 28 2.49 10.93 -17.92
C ALA A 28 1.27 11.64 -17.31
N GLU A 29 0.06 11.13 -17.56
CA GLU A 29 -1.19 11.66 -16.98
C GLU A 29 -1.20 11.52 -15.45
N LYS A 30 -0.80 10.38 -14.91
CA LYS A 30 -0.69 10.17 -13.46
C LYS A 30 0.37 11.10 -12.85
N GLN A 31 1.51 11.26 -13.52
CA GLN A 31 2.55 12.19 -13.07
C GLN A 31 2.05 13.64 -13.08
N ALA A 32 1.39 14.07 -14.17
CA ALA A 32 0.84 15.42 -14.29
C ALA A 32 -0.22 15.72 -13.22
N ALA A 33 -1.10 14.75 -12.92
CA ALA A 33 -2.09 14.89 -11.86
C ALA A 33 -1.45 15.11 -10.48
N LEU A 34 -0.36 14.41 -10.16
CA LEU A 34 0.37 14.58 -8.90
C LEU A 34 1.11 15.92 -8.84
N THR A 35 1.71 16.35 -9.96
CA THR A 35 2.35 17.65 -10.08
C THR A 35 1.34 18.80 -9.94
N ALA A 36 0.13 18.64 -10.49
CA ALA A 36 -0.95 19.62 -10.33
C ALA A 36 -1.40 19.78 -8.86
N LEU A 37 -1.21 18.75 -8.03
CA LEU A 37 -1.40 18.81 -6.57
C LEU A 37 -0.20 19.41 -5.82
N GLY A 38 0.84 19.88 -6.53
CA GLY A 38 2.03 20.49 -5.95
C GLY A 38 3.12 19.50 -5.52
N ALA A 39 2.99 18.21 -5.86
CA ALA A 39 4.04 17.24 -5.54
C ALA A 39 5.22 17.33 -6.51
N GLU A 40 6.42 17.19 -5.99
CA GLU A 40 7.63 16.94 -6.79
C GLU A 40 7.69 15.46 -7.17
N ILE A 41 8.01 15.19 -8.43
CA ILE A 41 8.11 13.83 -8.94
C ILE A 41 9.57 13.49 -9.22
N VAL A 42 10.03 12.38 -8.67
CA VAL A 42 11.34 11.81 -8.97
C VAL A 42 11.11 10.47 -9.67
N VAL A 43 11.45 10.43 -10.95
CA VAL A 43 11.30 9.25 -11.80
C VAL A 43 12.53 8.37 -11.66
N CYS A 44 12.32 7.08 -11.43
CA CYS A 44 13.34 6.05 -11.27
C CYS A 44 13.19 4.97 -12.36
N PRO A 45 14.26 4.27 -12.74
CA PRO A 45 14.16 3.17 -13.68
C PRO A 45 13.23 2.05 -13.17
N THR A 46 12.35 1.53 -14.04
CA THR A 46 11.45 0.41 -13.69
C THR A 46 12.19 -0.89 -13.43
N ASP A 47 13.32 -1.09 -14.12
CA ASP A 47 14.16 -2.28 -14.04
C ASP A 47 15.23 -2.22 -12.94
N ALA A 48 15.24 -1.16 -12.14
CA ALA A 48 16.14 -1.05 -11.00
C ALA A 48 15.89 -2.18 -9.99
N ALA A 49 16.94 -2.92 -9.64
CA ALA A 49 16.85 -4.02 -8.70
C ALA A 49 16.36 -3.54 -7.31
N PRO A 50 15.48 -4.29 -6.63
CA PRO A 50 15.07 -3.96 -5.28
C PRO A 50 16.27 -3.75 -4.35
N GLY A 51 16.29 -2.63 -3.61
CA GLY A 51 17.40 -2.26 -2.72
C GLY A 51 18.59 -1.57 -3.39
N SER A 52 18.63 -1.47 -4.72
CA SER A 52 19.65 -0.64 -5.40
C SER A 52 19.38 0.86 -5.19
N ALA A 53 20.41 1.68 -5.34
CA ALA A 53 20.29 3.15 -5.20
C ALA A 53 19.28 3.77 -6.18
N ASP A 54 19.11 3.17 -7.35
CA ASP A 54 18.19 3.64 -8.38
C ASP A 54 16.74 3.16 -8.19
N HIS A 55 16.52 2.21 -7.26
CA HIS A 55 15.17 1.73 -6.98
C HIS A 55 14.34 2.80 -6.27
N TYR A 56 13.11 3.04 -6.71
CA TYR A 56 12.28 4.16 -6.24
C TYR A 56 12.06 4.17 -4.71
N VAL A 57 12.02 3.01 -4.05
CA VAL A 57 11.90 2.94 -2.58
C VAL A 57 13.19 3.39 -1.91
N GLN A 58 14.36 2.94 -2.41
CA GLN A 58 15.64 3.38 -1.87
C GLN A 58 15.85 4.86 -2.10
N ARG A 59 15.52 5.35 -3.30
CA ARG A 59 15.60 6.78 -3.62
C ARG A 59 14.74 7.64 -2.69
N ALA A 60 13.55 7.16 -2.30
CA ALA A 60 12.72 7.84 -1.30
C ALA A 60 13.38 7.90 0.08
N ARG A 61 14.04 6.81 0.50
CA ARG A 61 14.80 6.77 1.77
C ARG A 61 15.96 7.75 1.77
N ASP A 62 16.71 7.79 0.68
CA ASP A 62 17.87 8.68 0.55
C ASP A 62 17.43 10.15 0.58
N ILE A 63 16.40 10.53 -0.18
CA ILE A 63 15.84 11.88 -0.15
C ILE A 63 15.37 12.26 1.26
N ALA A 64 14.72 11.35 1.96
CA ALA A 64 14.29 11.60 3.33
C ALA A 64 15.47 11.77 4.29
N ALA A 65 16.53 10.98 4.14
CA ALA A 65 17.73 11.08 4.97
C ALA A 65 18.50 12.40 4.72
N GLU A 66 18.53 12.87 3.48
CA GLU A 66 19.22 14.10 3.06
C GLU A 66 18.41 15.39 3.32
N THR A 67 17.10 15.27 3.56
CA THR A 67 16.21 16.42 3.71
C THR A 67 15.89 16.68 5.18
N PRO A 68 16.36 17.79 5.79
CA PRO A 68 16.03 18.12 7.17
C PRO A 68 14.52 18.27 7.39
N ASN A 69 14.03 17.84 8.55
CA ASN A 69 12.61 17.87 8.93
C ASN A 69 11.68 17.14 7.95
N SER A 70 12.18 16.13 7.27
CA SER A 70 11.39 15.27 6.41
C SER A 70 10.88 14.03 7.14
N PHE A 71 9.85 13.41 6.58
CA PHE A 71 9.27 12.17 7.06
C PHE A 71 8.92 11.26 5.87
N MET A 72 9.45 10.06 5.86
CA MET A 72 9.06 9.03 4.90
C MET A 72 7.84 8.26 5.43
N ILE A 73 6.74 8.27 4.68
CA ILE A 73 5.48 7.62 5.09
C ILE A 73 5.63 6.09 5.15
N ASN A 74 6.45 5.53 4.26
CA ASN A 74 6.79 4.10 4.25
C ASN A 74 5.57 3.16 4.33
N GLN A 75 4.70 3.22 3.33
CA GLN A 75 3.42 2.51 3.30
C GLN A 75 3.53 1.01 3.61
N TYR A 76 4.63 0.36 3.25
CA TYR A 76 4.82 -1.08 3.44
C TYR A 76 5.02 -1.46 4.91
N ASP A 77 5.82 -0.70 5.65
CA ASP A 77 6.23 -1.06 7.02
C ASP A 77 5.52 -0.21 8.10
N ASN A 78 4.85 0.87 7.70
CA ASN A 78 4.22 1.77 8.65
C ASN A 78 2.89 1.19 9.14
N LEU A 79 2.85 0.77 10.40
CA LEU A 79 1.66 0.20 11.04
C LEU A 79 0.45 1.15 11.05
N MET A 80 0.67 2.47 10.92
CA MET A 80 -0.41 3.45 10.77
C MET A 80 -1.28 3.19 9.54
N ASN A 81 -0.78 2.48 8.54
CA ASN A 81 -1.56 2.04 7.39
C ASN A 81 -2.74 1.13 7.84
N ALA A 82 -2.45 0.08 8.58
CA ALA A 82 -3.50 -0.80 9.11
C ALA A 82 -4.32 -0.12 10.22
N ASP A 83 -3.68 0.68 11.06
CA ASP A 83 -4.32 1.35 12.19
C ASP A 83 -5.37 2.38 11.72
N ALA A 84 -5.11 3.11 10.65
CA ALA A 84 -6.09 4.03 10.07
C ALA A 84 -7.37 3.30 9.64
N HIS A 85 -7.25 2.13 9.04
CA HIS A 85 -8.41 1.31 8.66
C HIS A 85 -9.11 0.68 9.87
N TYR A 86 -8.37 0.31 10.88
CA TYR A 86 -8.93 -0.18 12.15
C TYR A 86 -9.76 0.90 12.85
N GLN A 87 -9.27 2.15 12.88
CA GLN A 87 -9.93 3.25 13.58
C GLN A 87 -11.06 3.91 12.77
N SER A 88 -11.12 3.73 11.46
CA SER A 88 -12.11 4.39 10.60
C SER A 88 -12.92 3.42 9.76
N THR A 89 -12.31 2.76 8.80
CA THR A 89 -13.00 1.92 7.79
C THR A 89 -13.71 0.72 8.43
N GLY A 90 -13.08 0.05 9.37
CA GLY A 90 -13.67 -1.08 10.11
C GLY A 90 -14.93 -0.68 10.87
N PRO A 91 -14.88 0.33 11.76
CA PRO A 91 -16.06 0.87 12.44
C PRO A 91 -17.16 1.33 11.50
N GLU A 92 -16.79 1.95 10.39
CA GLU A 92 -17.77 2.42 9.40
C GLU A 92 -18.50 1.26 8.73
N ILE A 93 -17.80 0.24 8.27
CA ILE A 93 -18.40 -0.98 7.71
C ILE A 93 -19.33 -1.64 8.72
N TRP A 94 -18.88 -1.82 9.96
CA TRP A 94 -19.68 -2.43 11.02
C TRP A 94 -20.99 -1.66 11.28
N ARG A 95 -20.88 -0.35 11.40
CA ARG A 95 -22.06 0.51 11.62
C ARG A 95 -23.02 0.49 10.45
N GLN A 96 -22.52 0.61 9.21
CA GLN A 96 -23.36 0.67 8.00
C GLN A 96 -24.02 -0.66 7.70
N SER A 97 -23.40 -1.79 8.05
CA SER A 97 -23.98 -3.12 7.89
C SER A 97 -24.94 -3.51 9.03
N GLY A 98 -25.09 -2.66 10.06
CA GLY A 98 -25.85 -3.02 11.25
C GLY A 98 -25.25 -4.22 12.01
N GLY A 99 -23.96 -4.47 11.88
CA GLY A 99 -23.27 -5.63 12.48
C GLY A 99 -23.53 -6.95 11.72
N ALA A 100 -24.21 -6.94 10.60
CA ALA A 100 -24.55 -8.14 9.84
C ALA A 100 -23.46 -8.51 8.83
N VAL A 101 -22.22 -8.72 9.33
CA VAL A 101 -21.06 -9.12 8.52
C VAL A 101 -20.70 -10.56 8.84
N ASP A 102 -20.75 -11.45 7.87
CA ASP A 102 -20.27 -12.83 7.97
C ASP A 102 -18.94 -13.04 7.23
N TYR A 103 -18.77 -12.33 6.13
CA TYR A 103 -17.56 -12.39 5.31
C TYR A 103 -17.07 -10.98 5.00
N PHE A 104 -15.77 -10.76 5.18
CA PHE A 104 -15.07 -9.59 4.70
C PHE A 104 -14.07 -10.03 3.64
N VAL A 105 -14.25 -9.55 2.41
CA VAL A 105 -13.37 -9.89 1.27
C VAL A 105 -12.63 -8.64 0.86
N ALA A 106 -11.31 -8.67 0.95
CA ALA A 106 -10.44 -7.59 0.50
C ALA A 106 -9.12 -8.16 -0.02
N SER A 107 -8.64 -7.62 -1.13
CA SER A 107 -7.31 -7.96 -1.63
C SER A 107 -6.20 -7.35 -0.77
N GLY A 108 -5.01 -7.93 -0.85
CA GLY A 108 -3.79 -7.41 -0.24
C GLY A 108 -2.82 -6.91 -1.31
N SER A 109 -2.10 -5.84 -1.00
CA SER A 109 -0.81 -5.44 -1.51
C SER A 109 0.02 -5.08 -0.28
N THR A 110 -0.08 -3.86 0.26
CA THR A 110 0.53 -3.54 1.57
C THR A 110 -0.23 -4.14 2.77
N GLY A 111 -1.37 -4.77 2.56
CA GLY A 111 -2.15 -5.43 3.60
C GLY A 111 -2.91 -4.52 4.57
N GLY A 112 -2.72 -3.19 4.50
CA GLY A 112 -3.28 -2.26 5.48
C GLY A 112 -4.80 -2.35 5.66
N THR A 113 -5.55 -2.38 4.54
CA THR A 113 -7.01 -2.45 4.58
C THR A 113 -7.50 -3.75 5.18
N ILE A 114 -7.02 -4.89 4.65
CA ILE A 114 -7.50 -6.20 5.09
C ILE A 114 -7.12 -6.47 6.56
N SER A 115 -5.93 -6.05 6.97
CA SER A 115 -5.46 -6.22 8.35
C SER A 115 -6.23 -5.33 9.32
N GLY A 116 -6.37 -4.03 9.04
CA GLY A 116 -7.04 -3.09 9.93
C GLY A 116 -8.53 -3.38 10.06
N VAL A 117 -9.23 -3.53 8.93
CA VAL A 117 -10.68 -3.85 8.93
C VAL A 117 -10.92 -5.23 9.48
N GLY A 118 -10.14 -6.23 9.03
CA GLY A 118 -10.30 -7.62 9.47
C GLY A 118 -10.13 -7.76 10.99
N ARG A 119 -9.11 -7.10 11.56
CA ARG A 119 -8.92 -7.04 13.01
C ARG A 119 -10.13 -6.44 13.71
N TYR A 120 -10.60 -5.28 13.29
CA TYR A 120 -11.75 -4.63 13.91
C TYR A 120 -13.00 -5.51 13.86
N LEU A 121 -13.35 -6.06 12.69
CA LEU A 121 -14.53 -6.91 12.52
C LEU A 121 -14.47 -8.18 13.37
N LYS A 122 -13.29 -8.81 13.48
CA LYS A 122 -13.06 -9.97 14.33
C LYS A 122 -13.22 -9.66 15.83
N GLU A 123 -12.88 -8.47 16.27
CA GLU A 123 -13.09 -8.02 17.65
C GLU A 123 -14.58 -7.78 17.95
N GLN A 124 -15.37 -7.37 16.95
CA GLN A 124 -16.82 -7.21 17.10
C GLN A 124 -17.57 -8.56 17.03
N LYS A 125 -17.15 -9.44 16.12
CA LYS A 125 -17.76 -10.74 15.88
C LYS A 125 -16.67 -11.72 15.42
N SER A 126 -16.26 -12.61 16.33
CA SER A 126 -15.13 -13.55 16.11
C SER A 126 -15.32 -14.48 14.91
N GLU A 127 -16.57 -14.79 14.58
CA GLU A 127 -16.98 -15.69 13.49
C GLU A 127 -16.83 -15.07 12.10
N VAL A 128 -16.65 -13.76 11.97
CA VAL A 128 -16.42 -13.12 10.66
C VAL A 128 -15.24 -13.79 9.96
N LYS A 129 -15.45 -14.20 8.74
CA LYS A 129 -14.40 -14.78 7.91
C LYS A 129 -13.78 -13.69 7.05
N VAL A 130 -12.46 -13.54 7.16
CA VAL A 130 -11.68 -12.60 6.35
C VAL A 130 -11.04 -13.39 5.21
N LEU A 131 -11.36 -13.01 3.98
CA LEU A 131 -10.90 -13.68 2.77
C LEU A 131 -10.06 -12.69 1.94
N MET A 132 -8.88 -13.12 1.54
CA MET A 132 -7.98 -12.36 0.69
C MET A 132 -7.83 -13.04 -0.67
N PRO A 133 -8.47 -12.53 -1.73
CA PRO A 133 -8.15 -12.99 -3.08
C PRO A 133 -6.73 -12.55 -3.44
N ASP A 134 -5.97 -13.51 -3.97
CA ASP A 134 -4.57 -13.32 -4.33
C ASP A 134 -4.36 -13.73 -5.79
N PRO A 135 -3.74 -12.90 -6.64
CA PRO A 135 -3.50 -13.26 -8.03
C PRO A 135 -2.40 -14.33 -8.12
N ILE A 136 -2.52 -15.22 -9.11
CA ILE A 136 -1.45 -16.15 -9.46
C ILE A 136 -0.20 -15.34 -9.81
N GLY A 137 0.93 -15.67 -9.20
CA GLY A 137 2.18 -14.92 -9.32
C GLY A 137 2.49 -14.01 -8.14
N SER A 138 1.53 -13.84 -7.22
CA SER A 138 1.76 -13.17 -5.92
C SER A 138 2.25 -14.15 -4.87
N ILE A 139 2.89 -13.62 -3.83
CA ILE A 139 3.49 -14.43 -2.74
C ILE A 139 2.50 -14.82 -1.64
N TYR A 140 1.35 -14.16 -1.51
CA TYR A 140 0.52 -14.28 -0.30
C TYR A 140 -0.05 -15.68 -0.10
N TYR A 141 -0.60 -16.30 -1.15
CA TYR A 141 -1.20 -17.63 -1.01
C TYR A 141 -0.23 -18.65 -0.43
N THR A 142 0.96 -18.75 -1.02
CA THR A 142 1.99 -19.69 -0.58
C THR A 142 2.56 -19.31 0.78
N TYR A 143 2.78 -18.01 1.02
CA TYR A 143 3.25 -17.52 2.31
C TYR A 143 2.29 -17.85 3.45
N PHE A 144 1.00 -17.56 3.32
CA PHE A 144 0.02 -17.88 4.37
C PHE A 144 -0.17 -19.36 4.59
N LYS A 145 0.06 -20.17 3.56
CA LYS A 145 -0.08 -21.63 3.66
C LYS A 145 1.14 -22.32 4.25
N THR A 146 2.34 -21.79 4.00
CA THR A 146 3.61 -22.48 4.32
C THR A 146 4.52 -21.70 5.27
N GLY A 147 4.28 -20.40 5.47
CA GLY A 147 5.16 -19.48 6.19
C GLY A 147 6.44 -19.12 5.42
N ARG A 148 6.50 -19.44 4.12
CA ARG A 148 7.68 -19.19 3.27
C ARG A 148 7.27 -18.56 1.95
N ILE A 149 8.15 -17.72 1.40
CA ILE A 149 8.04 -17.24 0.03
C ILE A 149 8.66 -18.30 -0.88
N ASP A 150 7.94 -18.68 -1.93
CA ASP A 150 8.46 -19.53 -2.99
C ASP A 150 8.73 -18.65 -4.23
N GLU A 151 9.99 -18.34 -4.46
CA GLU A 151 10.42 -17.48 -5.55
C GLU A 151 10.06 -18.06 -6.94
N SER A 152 9.89 -19.38 -7.04
CA SER A 152 9.53 -20.03 -8.30
C SER A 152 8.08 -19.79 -8.72
N GLU A 153 7.22 -19.40 -7.78
CA GLU A 153 5.80 -19.08 -8.03
C GLU A 153 5.59 -17.58 -8.32
N ILE A 154 6.62 -16.73 -8.14
CA ILE A 154 6.53 -15.30 -8.41
C ILE A 154 6.46 -15.06 -9.92
N GLY A 155 5.43 -14.34 -10.35
CA GLY A 155 5.21 -14.03 -11.76
C GLY A 155 4.40 -12.77 -11.97
N SER A 156 4.42 -12.26 -13.20
CA SER A 156 3.63 -11.07 -13.54
C SER A 156 2.14 -11.38 -13.57
N TYR A 157 1.33 -10.46 -13.03
CA TYR A 157 -0.13 -10.48 -13.11
C TYR A 157 -0.67 -9.12 -13.57
N GLN A 158 -1.89 -9.12 -14.12
CA GLN A 158 -2.45 -7.93 -14.79
C GLN A 158 -3.29 -7.03 -13.86
N VAL A 159 -3.61 -7.48 -12.66
CA VAL A 159 -4.49 -6.74 -11.75
C VAL A 159 -3.68 -5.69 -10.98
N GLU A 160 -4.03 -4.42 -11.16
CA GLU A 160 -3.38 -3.33 -10.44
C GLU A 160 -3.86 -3.26 -8.97
N GLY A 161 -2.94 -2.99 -8.05
CA GLY A 161 -3.24 -2.69 -6.64
C GLY A 161 -3.53 -3.91 -5.77
N ILE A 162 -3.36 -5.12 -6.27
CA ILE A 162 -3.43 -6.35 -5.48
C ILE A 162 -2.21 -7.24 -5.74
N GLY A 163 -1.92 -8.12 -4.79
CA GLY A 163 -0.75 -8.99 -4.85
C GLY A 163 0.54 -8.30 -4.39
N GLU A 164 1.56 -9.11 -4.15
CA GLU A 164 2.88 -8.66 -3.69
C GLU A 164 3.96 -9.63 -4.17
N PHE A 165 5.21 -9.12 -4.27
CA PHE A 165 6.36 -9.89 -4.77
C PHE A 165 7.46 -10.13 -3.72
N GLY A 166 7.47 -9.44 -2.59
CA GLY A 166 8.59 -9.54 -1.66
C GLY A 166 8.35 -9.10 -0.21
N HIS A 167 7.15 -8.63 0.14
CA HIS A 167 6.80 -8.18 1.49
C HIS A 167 5.49 -8.83 1.95
N PRO A 168 5.55 -9.97 2.64
CA PRO A 168 4.36 -10.64 3.16
C PRO A 168 3.73 -9.91 4.34
#